data_756cb9e390355f67c787bc31bab647ed
#
_entry.id   756cb9e390355f67c787bc31bab647ed
#
_cell.length_a   1.000
_cell.length_b   1.000
_cell.length_c   1.000
_cell.angle_alpha   90.00
_cell.angle_beta   90.00
_cell.angle_gamma   90.00
#
_symmetry.space_group_name_H-M   'P 1'
#
loop_
_entity.id
_entity.type
_entity.pdbx_description
1 polymer ?
#
loop_
_entity_poly.entity_id
_entity_poly.type
_entity_poly.pdbx_seq_one_letter_code
_entity_poly.pdbx_strand_id
1 'polypeptide(L)'
;EYQRLVVQKSLYSTVIQKIPTPRFIVFYNGTKKVDDYNEFRLSSAYENSTDNPDLELRVTMLNVNDGHNLELMEHCRTLKEYAKYVARVRKYVTQNIPLEEAVTRAVDECIEEGILAEFLMKNKAEVIKVSIYEYDKEFEEKKLRKAEYEAGVEAGVESGIELGERSLL
;
A
#
# COMPACT_ATOMS: atom_id res chain seq x y z
N GLU A 1 0.66 -1.05 20.03
CA GLU A 1 -0.30 -2.10 20.48
C GLU A 1 0.32 -3.05 21.50
N TYR A 2 1.56 -3.54 21.31
CA TYR A 2 2.20 -4.47 22.26
C TYR A 2 2.29 -3.92 23.68
N GLN A 3 2.48 -2.62 23.88
CA GLN A 3 2.45 -2.00 25.21
C GLN A 3 1.12 -2.23 25.95
N ARG A 4 0.01 -2.38 25.23
CA ARG A 4 -1.31 -2.67 25.83
C ARG A 4 -1.47 -4.12 26.27
N LEU A 5 -0.66 -5.03 25.72
CA LEU A 5 -0.67 -6.44 26.06
C LEU A 5 0.17 -6.76 27.32
N VAL A 6 1.03 -5.84 27.72
CA VAL A 6 1.91 -5.99 28.88
C VAL A 6 1.29 -5.27 30.07
N VAL A 7 0.99 -6.02 31.12
CA VAL A 7 0.44 -5.44 32.38
C VAL A 7 1.52 -4.58 33.02
N GLN A 8 1.21 -3.32 33.32
CA GLN A 8 2.16 -2.33 33.86
C GLN A 8 2.96 -2.83 35.09
N LYS A 9 2.32 -3.61 35.96
CA LYS A 9 2.96 -4.22 37.16
C LYS A 9 4.01 -5.28 36.80
N SER A 10 3.95 -5.88 35.62
CA SER A 10 4.88 -6.93 35.18
C SER A 10 6.15 -6.38 34.50
N LEU A 11 6.19 -5.09 34.18
CA LEU A 11 7.37 -4.44 33.58
C LEU A 11 8.60 -4.46 34.50
N TYR A 12 8.37 -4.53 35.82
CA TYR A 12 9.44 -4.60 36.83
C TYR A 12 9.69 -6.01 37.35
N SER A 13 9.07 -7.01 36.71
CA SER A 13 9.25 -8.42 37.06
C SER A 13 10.53 -8.97 36.42
N THR A 14 11.24 -9.85 37.14
CA THR A 14 12.34 -10.65 36.58
C THR A 14 11.85 -11.83 35.73
N VAL A 15 10.55 -12.07 35.71
CA VAL A 15 9.93 -13.15 34.93
C VAL A 15 9.67 -12.70 33.48
N ILE A 16 10.07 -13.50 32.49
CA ILE A 16 9.80 -13.22 31.07
C ILE A 16 8.31 -13.18 30.82
N GLN A 17 7.83 -12.02 30.36
CA GLN A 17 6.43 -11.86 29.96
C GLN A 17 6.24 -12.42 28.54
N LYS A 18 5.32 -13.39 28.39
CA LYS A 18 4.98 -13.94 27.07
C LYS A 18 3.97 -13.01 26.39
N ILE A 19 4.26 -12.65 25.17
CA ILE A 19 3.38 -11.86 24.29
C ILE A 19 3.04 -12.67 23.03
N PRO A 20 1.90 -12.41 22.37
CA PRO A 20 1.57 -13.07 21.10
C PRO A 20 2.64 -12.81 20.05
N THR A 21 2.93 -13.82 19.25
CA THR A 21 3.89 -13.67 18.14
C THR A 21 3.33 -12.70 17.09
N PRO A 22 4.03 -11.60 16.78
CA PRO A 22 3.57 -10.65 15.76
C PRO A 22 3.67 -11.26 14.35
N ARG A 23 2.72 -10.91 13.50
CA ARG A 23 2.80 -11.10 12.07
C ARG A 23 2.54 -9.77 11.38
N PHE A 24 3.44 -9.36 10.50
CA PHE A 24 3.32 -8.11 9.76
C PHE A 24 2.90 -8.45 8.33
N ILE A 25 1.70 -8.01 7.96
CA ILE A 25 1.12 -8.25 6.65
C ILE A 25 0.73 -6.90 6.05
N VAL A 26 1.11 -6.68 4.80
CA VAL A 26 0.68 -5.54 3.98
C VAL A 26 -0.19 -6.05 2.86
N PHE A 27 -1.41 -5.54 2.75
CA PHE A 27 -2.25 -5.75 1.60
C PHE A 27 -1.94 -4.67 0.55
N TYR A 28 -1.41 -5.12 -0.58
CA TYR A 28 -1.08 -4.23 -1.68
C TYR A 28 -2.23 -4.13 -2.67
N ASN A 29 -2.76 -2.93 -2.83
CA ASN A 29 -3.76 -2.61 -3.84
C ASN A 29 -3.31 -1.48 -4.79
N GLY A 30 -2.00 -1.26 -4.90
CA GLY A 30 -1.43 -0.23 -5.77
C GLY A 30 -1.55 -0.55 -7.26
N THR A 31 -1.09 0.39 -8.10
CA THR A 31 -1.20 0.28 -9.57
C THR A 31 0.06 -0.28 -10.24
N LYS A 32 1.17 -0.43 -9.52
CA LYS A 32 2.38 -1.06 -10.06
C LYS A 32 2.16 -2.57 -10.16
N LYS A 33 2.68 -3.16 -11.24
CA LYS A 33 2.67 -4.62 -11.37
C LYS A 33 3.63 -5.22 -10.35
N VAL A 34 3.11 -6.06 -9.47
CA VAL A 34 3.85 -6.80 -8.45
C VAL A 34 3.33 -8.23 -8.41
N ASP A 35 4.14 -9.15 -7.91
CA ASP A 35 3.75 -10.54 -7.72
C ASP A 35 2.67 -10.68 -6.64
N ASP A 36 2.00 -11.82 -6.59
CA ASP A 36 0.95 -12.12 -5.63
C ASP A 36 1.45 -12.11 -4.19
N TYR A 37 2.72 -12.51 -4.00
CA TYR A 37 3.39 -12.61 -2.71
C TYR A 37 4.79 -12.01 -2.79
N ASN A 38 5.16 -11.20 -1.80
CA ASN A 38 6.53 -10.73 -1.59
C ASN A 38 6.86 -10.72 -0.11
N GLU A 39 8.10 -11.06 0.24
CA GLU A 39 8.64 -10.90 1.59
C GLU A 39 9.66 -9.78 1.61
N PHE A 40 9.49 -8.84 2.53
CA PHE A 40 10.45 -7.79 2.81
C PHE A 40 11.13 -8.03 4.15
N ARG A 41 12.41 -7.72 4.21
CA ARG A 41 13.24 -7.84 5.41
C ARG A 41 13.88 -6.50 5.72
N LEU A 42 13.87 -6.12 7.00
CA LEU A 42 14.51 -4.89 7.46
C LEU A 42 16.02 -4.91 7.16
N SER A 43 16.66 -6.06 7.31
CA SER A 43 18.08 -6.24 7.00
C SER A 43 18.47 -5.91 5.56
N SER A 44 17.52 -5.97 4.62
CA SER A 44 17.75 -5.56 3.23
C SER A 44 18.01 -4.06 3.06
N ALA A 45 17.66 -3.24 4.07
CA ALA A 45 17.87 -1.79 4.07
C ALA A 45 19.09 -1.35 4.89
N TYR A 46 19.85 -2.29 5.46
CA TYR A 46 21.04 -1.95 6.22
C TYR A 46 22.20 -1.55 5.29
N GLU A 47 22.96 -0.54 5.66
CA GLU A 47 24.14 -0.08 4.90
C GLU A 47 25.17 -1.22 4.74
N ASN A 48 25.36 -2.01 5.78
CA ASN A 48 26.25 -3.14 5.76
C ASN A 48 25.43 -4.45 5.77
N SER A 49 25.60 -5.25 4.74
CA SER A 49 24.95 -6.55 4.64
C SER A 49 25.41 -7.49 5.76
N THR A 50 24.47 -8.19 6.38
CA THR A 50 24.74 -9.20 7.43
C THR A 50 23.74 -10.35 7.31
N ASP A 51 24.23 -11.57 7.48
CA ASP A 51 23.40 -12.77 7.49
C ASP A 51 22.72 -13.01 8.85
N ASN A 52 23.22 -12.34 9.90
CA ASN A 52 22.71 -12.49 11.26
C ASN A 52 22.51 -11.12 11.92
N PRO A 53 21.47 -10.38 11.55
CA PRO A 53 21.16 -9.08 12.15
C PRO A 53 20.64 -9.25 13.59
N ASP A 54 21.08 -8.37 14.51
CA ASP A 54 20.55 -8.33 15.87
C ASP A 54 19.09 -7.87 15.92
N LEU A 55 18.64 -7.13 14.90
CA LEU A 55 17.27 -6.71 14.71
C LEU A 55 16.78 -7.13 13.32
N GLU A 56 15.71 -7.89 13.27
CA GLU A 56 15.04 -8.27 12.01
C GLU A 56 13.54 -8.06 12.09
N LEU A 57 12.98 -7.50 11.03
CA LEU A 57 11.55 -7.42 10.80
C LEU A 57 11.25 -8.05 9.44
N ARG A 58 10.34 -9.04 9.43
CA ARG A 58 9.84 -9.63 8.20
C ARG A 58 8.41 -9.18 7.96
N VAL A 59 8.15 -8.68 6.76
CA VAL A 59 6.83 -8.21 6.34
C VAL A 59 6.40 -9.02 5.11
N THR A 60 5.24 -9.63 5.19
CA THR A 60 4.60 -10.30 4.05
C THR A 60 3.72 -9.29 3.32
N MET A 61 3.96 -9.08 2.03
CA MET A 61 3.07 -8.31 1.16
C MET A 61 2.22 -9.28 0.33
N LEU A 62 0.92 -9.06 0.33
CA LEU A 62 -0.05 -9.80 -0.47
C LEU A 62 -0.72 -8.84 -1.46
N ASN A 63 -0.64 -9.15 -2.75
CA ASN A 63 -1.33 -8.40 -3.79
C ASN A 63 -2.82 -8.73 -3.74
N VAL A 64 -3.64 -7.73 -3.36
CA VAL A 64 -5.10 -7.87 -3.23
C VAL A 64 -5.86 -7.18 -4.36
N ASN A 65 -5.21 -6.88 -5.48
CA ASN A 65 -5.90 -6.42 -6.67
C ASN A 65 -6.81 -7.52 -7.23
N ASP A 66 -7.84 -7.12 -7.95
CA ASP A 66 -8.75 -8.06 -8.60
C ASP A 66 -7.98 -8.98 -9.57
N GLY A 67 -8.26 -10.26 -9.52
CA GLY A 67 -7.54 -11.28 -10.30
C GLY A 67 -6.25 -11.83 -9.67
N HIS A 68 -5.83 -11.31 -8.51
CA HIS A 68 -4.65 -11.76 -7.77
C HIS A 68 -5.02 -12.60 -6.53
N ASN A 69 -4.08 -13.40 -6.02
CA ASN A 69 -4.23 -14.23 -4.81
C ASN A 69 -5.59 -14.95 -4.74
N LEU A 70 -5.96 -15.68 -5.80
CA LEU A 70 -7.29 -16.28 -5.96
C LEU A 70 -7.71 -17.15 -4.78
N GLU A 71 -6.80 -17.96 -4.24
CA GLU A 71 -7.06 -18.81 -3.07
C GLU A 71 -7.43 -17.96 -1.83
N LEU A 72 -6.69 -16.88 -1.57
CA LEU A 72 -7.02 -15.94 -0.48
C LEU A 72 -8.39 -15.29 -0.70
N MET A 73 -8.68 -14.91 -1.95
CA MET A 73 -9.95 -14.27 -2.32
C MET A 73 -11.14 -15.22 -2.20
N GLU A 74 -10.95 -16.53 -2.41
CA GLU A 74 -11.98 -17.53 -2.18
C GLU A 74 -12.32 -17.71 -0.71
N HIS A 75 -11.32 -17.63 0.17
CA HIS A 75 -11.49 -17.78 1.61
C HIS A 75 -11.88 -16.47 2.33
N CYS A 76 -11.71 -15.31 1.69
CA CYS A 76 -12.03 -14.02 2.26
C CYS A 76 -12.94 -13.20 1.35
N ARG A 77 -14.26 -13.44 1.45
CA ARG A 77 -15.29 -12.77 0.66
C ARG A 77 -15.17 -11.25 0.72
N THR A 78 -14.99 -10.67 1.91
CA THR A 78 -14.88 -9.22 2.10
C THR A 78 -13.70 -8.63 1.34
N LEU A 79 -12.55 -9.31 1.34
CA LEU A 79 -11.37 -8.86 0.61
C LEU A 79 -11.59 -8.93 -0.91
N LYS A 80 -12.20 -10.01 -1.39
CA LYS A 80 -12.60 -10.17 -2.80
C LYS A 80 -13.55 -9.06 -3.26
N GLU A 81 -14.54 -8.76 -2.45
CA GLU A 81 -15.51 -7.70 -2.74
C GLU A 81 -14.86 -6.31 -2.72
N TYR A 82 -13.93 -6.06 -1.78
CA TYR A 82 -13.13 -4.85 -1.75
C TYR A 82 -12.26 -4.69 -3.02
N ALA A 83 -11.58 -5.75 -3.45
CA ALA A 83 -10.79 -5.73 -4.69
C ALA A 83 -11.64 -5.33 -5.91
N LYS A 84 -12.85 -5.87 -6.02
CA LYS A 84 -13.81 -5.52 -7.09
C LYS A 84 -14.23 -4.05 -7.03
N TYR A 85 -14.53 -3.55 -5.84
CA TYR A 85 -14.87 -2.13 -5.65
C TYR A 85 -13.74 -1.22 -6.13
N VAL A 86 -12.49 -1.47 -5.68
CA VAL A 86 -11.31 -0.68 -6.08
C VAL A 86 -11.07 -0.76 -7.59
N ALA A 87 -11.18 -1.96 -8.18
CA ALA A 87 -11.03 -2.15 -9.62
C ALA A 87 -12.07 -1.34 -10.42
N ARG A 88 -13.31 -1.26 -9.93
CA ARG A 88 -14.40 -0.49 -10.54
C ARG A 88 -14.13 1.01 -10.50
N VAL A 89 -13.73 1.56 -9.36
CA VAL A 89 -13.32 2.98 -9.26
C VAL A 89 -12.21 3.29 -10.27
N ARG A 90 -11.15 2.46 -10.32
CA ARG A 90 -10.04 2.65 -11.26
C ARG A 90 -10.49 2.60 -12.72
N LYS A 91 -11.40 1.70 -13.06
CA LYS A 91 -11.97 1.61 -14.41
C LYS A 91 -12.61 2.95 -14.82
N TYR A 92 -13.38 3.57 -13.95
CA TYR A 92 -14.01 4.86 -14.25
C TYR A 92 -13.02 6.00 -14.33
N VAL A 93 -12.05 6.05 -13.43
CA VAL A 93 -10.97 7.04 -13.49
C VAL A 93 -10.18 6.93 -14.79
N THR A 94 -9.90 5.72 -15.27
CA THR A 94 -9.20 5.52 -16.58
C THR A 94 -10.05 5.93 -17.78
N GLN A 95 -11.36 6.01 -17.63
CA GLN A 95 -12.29 6.55 -18.64
C GLN A 95 -12.44 8.07 -18.59
N ASN A 96 -11.58 8.77 -17.83
CA ASN A 96 -11.60 10.22 -17.60
C ASN A 96 -12.90 10.72 -16.94
N ILE A 97 -13.60 9.87 -16.20
CA ILE A 97 -14.72 10.30 -15.35
C ILE A 97 -14.13 11.03 -14.14
N PRO A 98 -14.68 12.19 -13.73
CA PRO A 98 -14.25 12.89 -12.54
C PRO A 98 -14.24 11.97 -11.31
N LEU A 99 -13.22 12.07 -10.46
CA LEU A 99 -12.99 11.14 -9.35
C LEU A 99 -14.21 11.00 -8.43
N GLU A 100 -14.86 12.10 -8.07
CA GLU A 100 -16.06 12.09 -7.22
C GLU A 100 -17.22 11.31 -7.86
N GLU A 101 -17.43 11.51 -9.17
CA GLU A 101 -18.44 10.78 -9.93
C GLU A 101 -18.07 9.30 -10.08
N ALA A 102 -16.79 9.01 -10.36
CA ALA A 102 -16.28 7.65 -10.50
C ALA A 102 -16.48 6.84 -9.20
N VAL A 103 -16.15 7.43 -8.06
CA VAL A 103 -16.32 6.81 -6.74
C VAL A 103 -17.79 6.62 -6.41
N THR A 104 -18.61 7.67 -6.59
CA THR A 104 -20.06 7.61 -6.29
C THR A 104 -20.73 6.51 -7.12
N ARG A 105 -20.46 6.49 -8.41
CA ARG A 105 -21.00 5.49 -9.34
C ARG A 105 -20.56 4.07 -8.98
N ALA A 106 -19.28 3.89 -8.66
CA ALA A 106 -18.75 2.58 -8.23
C ALA A 106 -19.42 2.08 -6.95
N VAL A 107 -19.67 2.96 -5.99
CA VAL A 107 -20.39 2.63 -4.74
C VAL A 107 -21.82 2.19 -5.04
N ASP A 108 -22.55 2.95 -5.87
CA ASP A 108 -23.95 2.64 -6.18
C ASP A 108 -24.10 1.31 -6.92
N GLU A 109 -23.27 1.07 -7.93
CA GLU A 109 -23.27 -0.21 -8.66
C GLU A 109 -22.86 -1.39 -7.77
N CYS A 110 -21.88 -1.20 -6.86
CA CYS A 110 -21.52 -2.24 -5.91
C CYS A 110 -22.66 -2.59 -4.95
N ILE A 111 -23.41 -1.60 -4.50
CA ILE A 111 -24.62 -1.84 -3.68
C ILE A 111 -25.68 -2.64 -4.46
N GLU A 112 -25.96 -2.26 -5.70
CA GLU A 112 -26.92 -2.95 -6.56
C GLU A 112 -26.55 -4.40 -6.84
N GLU A 113 -25.25 -4.66 -7.02
CA GLU A 113 -24.71 -6.01 -7.28
C GLU A 113 -24.49 -6.84 -6.00
N GLY A 114 -24.75 -6.30 -4.81
CA GLY A 114 -24.53 -7.00 -3.54
C GLY A 114 -23.06 -7.11 -3.12
N ILE A 115 -22.16 -6.29 -3.72
CA ILE A 115 -20.73 -6.22 -3.40
C ILE A 115 -20.56 -5.25 -2.23
N LEU A 116 -20.11 -5.75 -1.07
CA LEU A 116 -20.01 -4.97 0.17
C LEU A 116 -21.30 -4.20 0.53
N ALA A 117 -22.47 -4.63 0.05
CA ALA A 117 -23.69 -3.85 0.00
C ALA A 117 -24.11 -3.30 1.38
N GLU A 118 -24.13 -4.16 2.42
CA GLU A 118 -24.51 -3.74 3.78
C GLU A 118 -23.55 -2.67 4.33
N PHE A 119 -22.26 -2.86 4.11
CA PHE A 119 -21.23 -1.92 4.55
C PHE A 119 -21.34 -0.58 3.80
N LEU A 120 -21.46 -0.63 2.48
CA LEU A 120 -21.55 0.55 1.63
C LEU A 120 -22.83 1.33 1.87
N MET A 121 -23.98 0.69 2.03
CA MET A 121 -25.24 1.35 2.38
C MET A 121 -25.15 2.09 3.71
N LYS A 122 -24.55 1.44 4.72
CA LYS A 122 -24.43 2.02 6.07
C LYS A 122 -23.45 3.19 6.12
N ASN A 123 -22.36 3.15 5.33
CA ASN A 123 -21.24 4.08 5.43
C ASN A 123 -20.99 4.87 4.13
N LYS A 124 -21.98 4.98 3.24
CA LYS A 124 -21.83 5.52 1.87
C LYS A 124 -21.07 6.84 1.82
N ALA A 125 -21.49 7.83 2.61
CA ALA A 125 -20.88 9.16 2.59
C ALA A 125 -19.43 9.14 3.07
N GLU A 126 -19.11 8.33 4.09
CA GLU A 126 -17.77 8.19 4.62
C GLU A 126 -16.85 7.47 3.62
N VAL A 127 -17.32 6.38 3.02
CA VAL A 127 -16.58 5.64 2.00
C VAL A 127 -16.24 6.52 0.80
N ILE A 128 -17.20 7.29 0.30
CA ILE A 128 -16.97 8.23 -0.81
C ILE A 128 -15.89 9.25 -0.42
N LYS A 129 -16.01 9.88 0.74
CA LYS A 129 -15.04 10.87 1.22
C LYS A 129 -13.63 10.29 1.38
N VAL A 130 -13.51 9.12 2.02
CA VAL A 130 -12.22 8.46 2.25
C VAL A 130 -11.60 8.02 0.92
N SER A 131 -12.39 7.44 0.02
CA SER A 131 -11.89 6.99 -1.27
C SER A 131 -11.38 8.16 -2.12
N ILE A 132 -12.08 9.29 -2.16
CA ILE A 132 -11.62 10.49 -2.86
C ILE A 132 -10.28 10.95 -2.27
N TYR A 133 -10.17 11.04 -0.94
CA TYR A 133 -8.94 11.45 -0.28
C TYR A 133 -7.75 10.52 -0.58
N GLU A 134 -7.97 9.19 -0.56
CA GLU A 134 -6.93 8.21 -0.86
C GLU A 134 -6.44 8.30 -2.31
N TYR A 135 -7.36 8.47 -3.27
CA TYR A 135 -7.01 8.63 -4.69
C TYR A 135 -6.31 9.96 -4.96
N ASP A 136 -6.75 11.07 -4.37
CA ASP A 136 -6.09 12.36 -4.50
C ASP A 136 -4.66 12.30 -3.95
N LYS A 137 -4.48 11.68 -2.79
CA LYS A 137 -3.16 11.46 -2.20
C LYS A 137 -2.27 10.62 -3.11
N GLU A 138 -2.77 9.52 -3.65
CA GLU A 138 -2.00 8.67 -4.58
C GLU A 138 -1.60 9.43 -5.85
N PHE A 139 -2.48 10.30 -6.35
CA PHE A 139 -2.23 11.12 -7.52
C PHE A 139 -1.17 12.19 -7.25
N GLU A 140 -1.24 12.90 -6.14
CA GLU A 140 -0.24 13.89 -5.74
C GLU A 140 1.13 13.24 -5.45
N GLU A 141 1.16 12.08 -4.79
CA GLU A 141 2.41 11.32 -4.61
C GLU A 141 3.04 10.88 -5.93
N LYS A 142 2.24 10.48 -6.92
CA LYS A 142 2.75 10.13 -8.26
C LYS A 142 3.33 11.33 -8.97
N LYS A 143 2.66 12.49 -8.90
CA LYS A 143 3.18 13.74 -9.47
C LYS A 143 4.51 14.14 -8.84
N LEU A 144 4.59 14.09 -7.50
CA LEU A 144 5.81 14.43 -6.76
C LEU A 144 6.97 13.51 -7.17
N ARG A 145 6.77 12.20 -7.17
CA ARG A 145 7.80 11.23 -7.58
C ARG A 145 8.25 11.44 -9.03
N LYS A 146 7.32 11.79 -9.92
CA LYS A 146 7.68 12.10 -11.30
C LYS A 146 8.54 13.35 -11.40
N ALA A 147 8.16 14.42 -10.70
CA ALA A 147 8.94 15.66 -10.65
C ALA A 147 10.33 15.45 -10.03
N GLU A 148 10.43 14.67 -8.95
CA GLU A 148 11.71 14.30 -8.33
C GLU A 148 12.60 13.49 -9.28
N TYR A 149 12.01 12.54 -10.02
CA TYR A 149 12.74 11.76 -11.01
C TYR A 149 13.26 12.65 -12.17
N GLU A 150 12.40 13.53 -12.70
CA GLU A 150 12.78 14.46 -13.78
C GLU A 150 13.89 15.41 -13.33
N ALA A 151 13.80 15.98 -12.12
CA ALA A 151 14.84 16.80 -11.52
C ALA A 151 16.16 16.03 -11.30
N GLY A 152 16.08 14.79 -10.85
CA GLY A 152 17.26 13.93 -10.69
C GLY A 152 17.95 13.60 -12.01
N VAL A 153 17.19 13.36 -13.08
CA VAL A 153 17.73 13.15 -14.44
C VAL A 153 18.42 14.42 -14.95
N GLU A 154 17.79 15.59 -14.78
CA GLU A 154 18.34 16.87 -15.21
C GLU A 154 19.66 17.18 -14.49
N ALA A 155 19.71 17.04 -13.16
CA ALA A 155 20.93 17.20 -12.37
C ALA A 155 22.03 16.20 -12.76
N GLY A 156 21.65 14.95 -13.06
CA GLY A 156 22.59 13.92 -13.52
C GLY A 156 23.19 14.22 -14.90
N VAL A 157 22.40 14.76 -15.82
CA VAL A 157 22.87 15.21 -17.15
C VAL A 157 23.82 16.40 -17.01
N GLU A 158 23.47 17.40 -16.20
CA GLU A 158 24.28 18.58 -15.94
C GLU A 158 25.64 18.22 -15.34
N SER A 159 25.66 17.37 -14.31
CA SER A 159 26.88 16.85 -13.71
C SER A 159 27.74 16.05 -14.71
N GLY A 160 27.11 15.27 -15.58
CA GLY A 160 27.78 14.49 -16.62
C GLY A 160 28.44 15.39 -17.67
N ILE A 161 27.81 16.48 -18.03
CA ILE A 161 28.39 17.50 -18.99
C ILE A 161 29.61 18.18 -18.34
N GLU A 162 29.49 18.64 -17.09
CA GLU A 162 30.60 19.27 -16.34
C GLU A 162 31.83 18.35 -16.21
N LEU A 163 31.61 17.07 -15.91
CA LEU A 163 32.68 16.07 -15.82
C LEU A 163 33.31 15.80 -17.18
N GLY A 164 32.51 15.77 -18.26
CA GLY A 164 32.97 15.60 -19.63
C GLY A 164 33.84 16.77 -20.08
N GLU A 165 33.46 18.01 -19.80
CA GLU A 165 34.23 19.21 -20.11
C GLU A 165 35.57 19.29 -19.36
N ARG A 166 35.60 18.89 -18.07
CA ARG A 166 36.82 18.81 -17.27
C ARG A 166 37.82 17.75 -17.73
N SER A 167 37.36 16.71 -18.41
CA SER A 167 38.25 15.65 -18.94
C SER A 167 38.86 15.97 -20.29
N LEU A 168 38.45 17.06 -20.91
CA LEU A 168 38.96 17.53 -22.24
C LEU A 168 40.01 18.67 -22.13
N LEU A 169 40.27 19.14 -20.90
CA LEU A 169 41.33 20.13 -20.58
C LEU A 169 42.51 19.45 -19.90
#